data_c2a06e4e424dd936a96e971441126bc1
#
_entry.id   c2a06e4e424dd936a96e971441126bc1
#
_cell.length_a   1.000
_cell.length_b   1.000
_cell.length_c   1.000
_cell.angle_alpha   90.00
_cell.angle_beta   90.00
_cell.angle_gamma   90.00
#
_symmetry.space_group_name_H-M   'P 1'
#
loop_
_entity.id
_entity.type
_entity.pdbx_description
1 polymer ?
#
loop_
_entity_poly.entity_id
_entity_poly.type
_entity_poly.pdbx_seq_one_letter_code
_entity_poly.pdbx_strand_id
1 'polypeptide(L)'
;MSKTTKEDILIVALHLFARDGYEAVSVSQIAGELGMTKGALYRHYESKRDIFEHIVKRMEQGDGEQAESHDMPADKKENEPEQYEEISADNFVEYSKSMFSYWTENDFASSFRKMLTLEQFRNEEMQALYQQYLVSGPAEYVKDMFESIGVVEADKKATMFYSVMFFYYSLYDGAKDKKG
;
A
#
# COMPACT_ATOMS: atom_id res chain seq x y z
N MET A 1 -18.70 -20.98 15.56
CA MET A 1 -18.32 -20.15 14.39
C MET A 1 -18.02 -18.76 14.89
N SER A 2 -16.82 -18.23 14.68
CA SER A 2 -16.49 -16.84 14.98
C SER A 2 -17.39 -15.93 14.14
N LYS A 3 -17.82 -14.80 14.70
CA LYS A 3 -18.65 -13.82 13.97
C LYS A 3 -17.75 -13.10 12.98
N THR A 4 -18.07 -13.18 11.67
CA THR A 4 -17.35 -12.43 10.62
C THR A 4 -17.33 -10.95 10.96
N THR A 5 -16.16 -10.35 10.94
CA THR A 5 -15.93 -8.94 11.27
C THR A 5 -15.92 -8.07 10.00
N LYS A 6 -15.94 -6.76 10.16
CA LYS A 6 -15.71 -5.82 9.06
C LYS A 6 -14.34 -6.02 8.43
N GLU A 7 -13.32 -6.28 9.25
CA GLU A 7 -11.95 -6.52 8.79
C GLU A 7 -11.85 -7.80 7.94
N ASP A 8 -12.50 -8.90 8.34
CA ASP A 8 -12.54 -10.13 7.54
C ASP A 8 -13.11 -9.89 6.14
N ILE A 9 -14.12 -9.02 6.02
CA ILE A 9 -14.71 -8.65 4.73
C ILE A 9 -13.71 -7.87 3.87
N LEU A 10 -12.96 -6.93 4.45
CA LEU A 10 -11.94 -6.16 3.72
C LEU A 10 -10.83 -7.08 3.21
N ILE A 11 -10.30 -7.96 4.06
CA ILE A 11 -9.22 -8.89 3.71
C ILE A 11 -9.67 -9.81 2.57
N VAL A 12 -10.83 -10.45 2.69
CA VAL A 12 -11.34 -11.36 1.65
C VAL A 12 -11.64 -10.62 0.35
N ALA A 13 -12.24 -9.42 0.42
CA ALA A 13 -12.50 -8.62 -0.76
C ALA A 13 -11.20 -8.22 -1.46
N LEU A 14 -10.19 -7.78 -0.70
CA LEU A 14 -8.88 -7.41 -1.24
C LEU A 14 -8.16 -8.59 -1.89
N HIS A 15 -8.20 -9.79 -1.29
CA HIS A 15 -7.64 -11.00 -1.90
C HIS A 15 -8.31 -11.33 -3.24
N LEU A 16 -9.64 -11.22 -3.30
CA LEU A 16 -10.37 -11.43 -4.55
C LEU A 16 -10.02 -10.37 -5.60
N PHE A 17 -9.95 -9.10 -5.21
CA PHE A 17 -9.55 -8.01 -6.11
C PHE A 17 -8.12 -8.17 -6.62
N ALA A 18 -7.21 -8.60 -5.76
CA ALA A 18 -5.81 -8.85 -6.13
C ALA A 18 -5.64 -10.06 -7.06
N ARG A 19 -6.56 -11.04 -7.01
CA ARG A 19 -6.53 -12.24 -7.85
C ARG A 19 -7.24 -12.04 -9.19
N ASP A 20 -8.44 -11.50 -9.15
CA ASP A 20 -9.37 -11.50 -10.29
C ASP A 20 -9.58 -10.11 -10.89
N GLY A 21 -9.11 -9.05 -10.22
CA GLY A 21 -9.38 -7.65 -10.56
C GLY A 21 -10.66 -7.11 -9.91
N TYR A 22 -10.67 -5.81 -9.61
CA TYR A 22 -11.79 -5.16 -8.94
C TYR A 22 -13.12 -5.29 -9.70
N GLU A 23 -13.10 -5.07 -11.02
CA GLU A 23 -14.34 -5.09 -11.81
C GLU A 23 -14.97 -6.50 -11.89
N ALA A 24 -14.17 -7.54 -12.00
CA ALA A 24 -14.65 -8.91 -12.14
C ALA A 24 -15.29 -9.48 -10.86
N VAL A 25 -14.94 -8.94 -9.69
CA VAL A 25 -15.43 -9.44 -8.41
C VAL A 25 -16.77 -8.80 -8.03
N SER A 26 -17.75 -9.63 -7.68
CA SER A 26 -19.05 -9.22 -7.20
C SER A 26 -19.17 -9.34 -5.67
N VAL A 27 -20.07 -8.54 -5.08
CA VAL A 27 -20.43 -8.64 -3.65
C VAL A 27 -20.90 -10.05 -3.27
N SER A 28 -21.55 -10.75 -4.20
CA SER A 28 -22.01 -12.14 -3.97
C SER A 28 -20.85 -13.12 -3.86
N GLN A 29 -19.76 -12.93 -4.61
CA GLN A 29 -18.55 -13.75 -4.49
C GLN A 29 -17.86 -13.50 -3.15
N ILE A 30 -17.72 -12.22 -2.73
CA ILE A 30 -17.16 -11.86 -1.43
C ILE A 30 -17.96 -12.51 -0.30
N ALA A 31 -19.29 -12.39 -0.33
CA ALA A 31 -20.16 -13.00 0.66
C ALA A 31 -20.05 -14.52 0.68
N GLY A 32 -19.98 -15.16 -0.51
CA GLY A 32 -19.83 -16.60 -0.66
C GLY A 32 -18.54 -17.13 -0.06
N GLU A 33 -17.41 -16.45 -0.27
CA GLU A 33 -16.11 -16.81 0.30
C GLU A 33 -16.13 -16.77 1.84
N LEU A 34 -16.89 -15.84 2.41
CA LEU A 34 -17.08 -15.70 3.86
C LEU A 34 -18.19 -16.63 4.42
N GLY A 35 -18.83 -17.45 3.60
CA GLY A 35 -19.95 -18.28 4.04
C GLY A 35 -21.17 -17.50 4.53
N MET A 36 -21.35 -16.25 4.06
CA MET A 36 -22.45 -15.38 4.47
C MET A 36 -23.38 -15.03 3.28
N THR A 37 -24.59 -14.54 3.59
CA THR A 37 -25.48 -14.06 2.54
C THR A 37 -25.10 -12.66 2.10
N LYS A 38 -25.39 -12.30 0.84
CA LYS A 38 -25.22 -10.95 0.30
C LYS A 38 -25.91 -9.88 1.17
N GLY A 39 -27.12 -10.19 1.68
CA GLY A 39 -27.85 -9.29 2.59
C GLY A 39 -27.16 -9.10 3.95
N ALA A 40 -26.45 -10.13 4.44
CA ALA A 40 -25.65 -10.01 5.66
C ALA A 40 -24.41 -9.12 5.43
N LEU A 41 -23.75 -9.21 4.27
CA LEU A 41 -22.64 -8.35 3.90
C LEU A 41 -23.07 -6.89 3.82
N TYR A 42 -24.22 -6.59 3.19
CA TYR A 42 -24.74 -5.22 3.11
C TYR A 42 -25.10 -4.57 4.46
N ARG A 43 -25.14 -5.30 5.55
CA ARG A 43 -25.22 -4.71 6.90
C ARG A 43 -23.89 -4.14 7.39
N HIS A 44 -22.78 -4.49 6.75
CA HIS A 44 -21.44 -4.03 7.09
C HIS A 44 -20.94 -2.93 6.15
N TYR A 45 -21.24 -3.06 4.86
CA TYR A 45 -20.81 -2.16 3.79
C TYR A 45 -21.95 -1.93 2.79
N GLU A 46 -22.14 -0.70 2.35
CA GLU A 46 -23.26 -0.31 1.49
C GLU A 46 -23.10 -0.80 0.05
N SER A 47 -21.86 -0.97 -0.42
CA SER A 47 -21.57 -1.35 -1.81
C SER A 47 -20.18 -1.97 -1.94
N LYS A 48 -19.85 -2.52 -3.14
CA LYS A 48 -18.47 -2.91 -3.49
C LYS A 48 -17.52 -1.71 -3.44
N ARG A 49 -18.01 -0.55 -3.83
CA ARG A 49 -17.27 0.72 -3.78
C ARG A 49 -16.93 1.10 -2.34
N ASP A 50 -17.86 1.01 -1.44
CA ASP A 50 -17.67 1.29 -0.01
C ASP A 50 -16.62 0.35 0.61
N ILE A 51 -16.63 -0.94 0.24
CA ILE A 51 -15.57 -1.89 0.63
C ILE A 51 -14.19 -1.41 0.12
N PHE A 52 -14.11 -1.01 -1.15
CA PHE A 52 -12.86 -0.54 -1.75
C PHE A 52 -12.32 0.72 -1.06
N GLU A 53 -13.16 1.70 -0.78
CA GLU A 53 -12.77 2.93 -0.07
C GLU A 53 -12.25 2.64 1.34
N HIS A 54 -12.86 1.67 2.03
CA HIS A 54 -12.36 1.21 3.32
C HIS A 54 -11.03 0.44 3.22
N ILE A 55 -10.79 -0.29 2.12
CA ILE A 55 -9.48 -0.92 1.84
C ILE A 55 -8.42 0.16 1.67
N VAL A 56 -8.68 1.20 0.86
CA VAL A 56 -7.74 2.32 0.68
C VAL A 56 -7.44 2.99 2.02
N LYS A 57 -8.48 3.35 2.78
CA LYS A 57 -8.34 3.95 4.10
C LYS A 57 -7.54 3.07 5.09
N ARG A 58 -7.75 1.77 5.06
CA ARG A 58 -7.01 0.81 5.90
C ARG A 58 -5.53 0.76 5.50
N MET A 59 -5.23 0.93 4.20
CA MET A 59 -3.86 1.00 3.70
C MET A 59 -3.17 2.28 4.16
N GLU A 60 -3.83 3.44 4.05
CA GLU A 60 -3.33 4.72 4.57
C GLU A 60 -2.97 4.65 6.05
N GLN A 61 -3.84 4.03 6.86
CA GLN A 61 -3.58 3.81 8.27
C GLN A 61 -2.34 2.93 8.51
N GLY A 62 -2.21 1.85 7.74
CA GLY A 62 -1.07 0.95 7.85
C GLY A 62 0.26 1.61 7.46
N ASP A 63 0.27 2.42 6.41
CA ASP A 63 1.46 3.19 6.01
C ASP A 63 1.85 4.21 7.10
N GLY A 64 0.88 4.90 7.68
CA GLY A 64 1.11 5.81 8.81
C GLY A 64 1.69 5.10 10.04
N GLU A 65 1.16 3.92 10.41
CA GLU A 65 1.67 3.10 11.50
C GLU A 65 3.12 2.65 11.25
N GLN A 66 3.47 2.33 9.99
CA GLN A 66 4.85 1.98 9.61
C GLN A 66 5.80 3.18 9.76
N ALA A 67 5.40 4.36 9.32
CA ALA A 67 6.20 5.57 9.46
C ALA A 67 6.41 5.91 10.94
N GLU A 68 5.34 5.95 11.74
CA GLU A 68 5.41 6.25 13.17
C GLU A 68 6.31 5.27 13.93
N SER A 69 6.26 3.97 13.60
CA SER A 69 7.09 2.95 14.26
C SER A 69 8.59 3.09 14.01
N HIS A 70 8.99 3.91 13.05
CA HIS A 70 10.39 4.18 12.68
C HIS A 70 10.79 5.65 12.89
N ASP A 71 9.98 6.42 13.61
CA ASP A 71 10.17 7.87 13.80
C ASP A 71 10.32 8.62 12.46
N MET A 72 9.55 8.18 11.44
CA MET A 72 9.55 8.76 10.11
C MET A 72 8.27 9.59 9.88
N PRO A 73 8.36 10.69 9.13
CA PRO A 73 7.16 11.46 8.80
C PRO A 73 6.15 10.64 7.99
N ALA A 74 4.90 10.58 8.44
CA ALA A 74 3.85 9.81 7.76
C ALA A 74 3.30 10.51 6.51
N ASP A 75 3.29 11.85 6.50
CA ASP A 75 2.76 12.67 5.40
C ASP A 75 3.37 14.08 5.41
N LYS A 76 3.42 14.73 4.22
CA LYS A 76 3.65 16.17 4.13
C LYS A 76 2.47 16.91 4.77
N LYS A 77 2.56 17.25 6.02
CA LYS A 77 1.78 18.36 6.54
C LYS A 77 2.46 19.64 6.04
N GLU A 78 1.76 20.38 5.20
CA GLU A 78 2.24 21.61 4.54
C GLU A 78 2.87 22.67 5.50
N ASN A 79 2.83 22.45 6.81
CA ASN A 79 3.20 23.40 7.85
C ASN A 79 4.25 22.92 8.87
N GLU A 80 4.89 21.74 8.68
CA GLU A 80 5.87 21.24 9.64
C GLU A 80 7.18 20.78 8.95
N PRO A 81 8.01 21.72 8.44
CA PRO A 81 9.31 21.38 7.86
C PRO A 81 10.30 20.81 8.90
N GLU A 82 10.05 21.02 10.19
CA GLU A 82 10.93 20.63 11.29
C GLU A 82 10.97 19.09 11.53
N GLN A 83 10.00 18.33 11.03
CA GLN A 83 9.95 16.87 11.22
C GLN A 83 11.08 16.10 10.50
N TYR A 84 11.74 16.73 9.54
CA TYR A 84 12.83 16.09 8.77
C TYR A 84 14.23 16.38 9.31
N GLU A 85 14.40 17.33 10.26
CA GLU A 85 15.72 17.79 10.72
C GLU A 85 16.47 16.76 11.59
N GLU A 86 15.79 15.76 12.15
CA GLU A 86 16.39 14.76 13.04
C GLU A 86 16.60 13.38 12.40
N ILE A 87 16.26 13.20 11.11
CA ILE A 87 16.33 11.88 10.48
C ILE A 87 17.76 11.53 10.11
N SER A 88 18.24 10.43 10.69
CA SER A 88 19.56 9.89 10.32
C SER A 88 19.48 9.05 9.05
N ALA A 89 20.60 8.95 8.31
CA ALA A 89 20.71 8.07 7.16
C ALA A 89 20.47 6.59 7.54
N ASP A 90 20.85 6.19 8.74
CA ASP A 90 20.64 4.82 9.24
C ASP A 90 19.15 4.54 9.46
N ASN A 91 18.40 5.46 10.07
CA ASN A 91 16.95 5.33 10.24
C ASN A 91 16.24 5.23 8.88
N PHE A 92 16.63 6.06 7.91
CA PHE A 92 16.07 6.00 6.57
C PHE A 92 16.32 4.65 5.88
N VAL A 93 17.51 4.08 6.02
CA VAL A 93 17.85 2.75 5.46
C VAL A 93 17.03 1.65 6.14
N GLU A 94 16.90 1.66 7.46
CA GLU A 94 16.09 0.67 8.18
C GLU A 94 14.60 0.79 7.85
N TYR A 95 14.09 2.01 7.78
CA TYR A 95 12.72 2.26 7.32
C TYR A 95 12.49 1.74 5.90
N SER A 96 13.41 2.00 4.97
CA SER A 96 13.29 1.54 3.59
C SER A 96 13.25 0.01 3.49
N LYS A 97 14.05 -0.71 4.30
CA LYS A 97 14.00 -2.17 4.38
C LYS A 97 12.67 -2.66 4.97
N SER A 98 12.21 -2.02 6.04
CA SER A 98 10.94 -2.33 6.67
C SER A 98 9.77 -2.13 5.72
N MET A 99 9.75 -1.03 4.98
CA MET A 99 8.74 -0.76 3.96
C MET A 99 8.77 -1.80 2.84
N PHE A 100 9.95 -2.20 2.39
CA PHE A 100 10.05 -3.28 1.41
C PHE A 100 9.42 -4.58 1.92
N SER A 101 9.76 -5.02 3.15
CA SER A 101 9.17 -6.20 3.77
C SER A 101 7.66 -6.03 3.97
N TYR A 102 7.21 -4.87 4.42
CA TYR A 102 5.78 -4.58 4.57
C TYR A 102 5.01 -4.73 3.25
N TRP A 103 5.47 -4.11 2.18
CA TRP A 103 4.82 -4.17 0.88
C TRP A 103 4.96 -5.52 0.15
N THR A 104 5.84 -6.42 0.61
CA THR A 104 6.04 -7.74 0.01
C THR A 104 5.49 -8.88 0.84
N GLU A 105 5.59 -8.81 2.18
CA GLU A 105 5.31 -9.92 3.09
C GLU A 105 4.02 -9.72 3.91
N ASN A 106 3.62 -8.47 4.19
CA ASN A 106 2.34 -8.21 4.85
C ASN A 106 1.19 -8.60 3.90
N ASP A 107 0.28 -9.43 4.37
CA ASP A 107 -0.80 -9.98 3.55
C ASP A 107 -1.69 -8.91 2.93
N PHE A 108 -2.06 -7.87 3.72
CA PHE A 108 -2.89 -6.78 3.26
C PHE A 108 -2.15 -5.87 2.27
N ALA A 109 -0.97 -5.37 2.63
CA ALA A 109 -0.19 -4.45 1.79
C ALA A 109 0.26 -5.12 0.47
N SER A 110 0.72 -6.36 0.51
CA SER A 110 1.11 -7.08 -0.71
C SER A 110 -0.07 -7.37 -1.64
N SER A 111 -1.26 -7.65 -1.08
CA SER A 111 -2.48 -7.83 -1.86
C SER A 111 -2.96 -6.51 -2.46
N PHE A 112 -2.87 -5.40 -1.70
CA PHE A 112 -3.19 -4.07 -2.21
C PHE A 112 -2.27 -3.67 -3.37
N ARG A 113 -0.95 -3.87 -3.24
CA ARG A 113 0.01 -3.65 -4.32
C ARG A 113 -0.32 -4.46 -5.58
N LYS A 114 -0.66 -5.75 -5.43
CA LYS A 114 -1.04 -6.61 -6.57
C LYS A 114 -2.32 -6.12 -7.23
N MET A 115 -3.33 -5.76 -6.45
CA MET A 115 -4.58 -5.20 -6.97
C MET A 115 -4.31 -3.93 -7.80
N LEU A 116 -3.56 -2.97 -7.27
CA LEU A 116 -3.22 -1.74 -8.00
C LEU A 116 -2.42 -2.04 -9.28
N THR A 117 -1.49 -3.00 -9.22
CA THR A 117 -0.71 -3.42 -10.39
C THR A 117 -1.60 -3.99 -11.51
N LEU A 118 -2.65 -4.74 -11.17
CA LEU A 118 -3.62 -5.26 -12.15
C LEU A 118 -4.52 -4.15 -12.72
N GLU A 119 -4.91 -3.20 -11.88
CA GLU A 119 -5.97 -2.24 -12.20
C GLU A 119 -5.45 -0.90 -12.79
N GLN A 120 -4.15 -0.63 -12.74
CA GLN A 120 -3.55 0.66 -13.14
C GLN A 120 -3.94 1.15 -14.55
N PHE A 121 -4.30 0.25 -15.45
CA PHE A 121 -4.69 0.59 -16.82
C PHE A 121 -6.21 0.59 -17.06
N ARG A 122 -7.02 0.40 -16.02
CA ARG A 122 -8.47 0.28 -16.13
C ARG A 122 -9.17 1.63 -16.20
N ASN A 123 -8.75 2.56 -15.37
CA ASN A 123 -9.31 3.91 -15.30
C ASN A 123 -8.34 4.87 -14.61
N GLU A 124 -8.65 6.18 -14.69
CA GLU A 124 -7.79 7.24 -14.14
C GLU A 124 -7.63 7.16 -12.63
N GLU A 125 -8.65 6.74 -11.89
CA GLU A 125 -8.58 6.60 -10.43
C GLU A 125 -7.59 5.51 -10.01
N MET A 126 -7.68 4.34 -10.63
CA MET A 126 -6.76 3.23 -10.33
C MET A 126 -5.32 3.58 -10.74
N GLN A 127 -5.16 4.30 -11.83
CA GLN A 127 -3.85 4.82 -12.22
C GLN A 127 -3.31 5.82 -11.21
N ALA A 128 -4.15 6.75 -10.72
CA ALA A 128 -3.76 7.72 -9.71
C ALA A 128 -3.33 7.04 -8.40
N LEU A 129 -4.10 6.07 -7.92
CA LEU A 129 -3.74 5.27 -6.74
C LEU A 129 -2.43 4.48 -6.95
N TYR A 130 -2.26 3.88 -8.12
CA TYR A 130 -1.01 3.19 -8.44
C TYR A 130 0.19 4.14 -8.41
N GLN A 131 0.06 5.34 -8.98
CA GLN A 131 1.10 6.36 -8.91
C GLN A 131 1.37 6.80 -7.47
N GLN A 132 0.31 7.09 -6.71
CA GLN A 132 0.42 7.56 -5.33
C GLN A 132 1.13 6.56 -4.42
N TYR A 133 0.79 5.28 -4.51
CA TYR A 133 1.30 4.28 -3.57
C TYR A 133 2.57 3.57 -4.06
N LEU A 134 2.82 3.49 -5.36
CA LEU A 134 3.85 2.60 -5.90
C LEU A 134 4.88 3.28 -6.81
N VAL A 135 4.66 4.52 -7.27
CA VAL A 135 5.56 5.16 -8.23
C VAL A 135 5.96 6.56 -7.78
N SER A 136 5.18 7.58 -8.14
CA SER A 136 5.53 8.98 -7.87
C SER A 136 5.49 9.33 -6.39
N GLY A 137 4.50 8.84 -5.65
CA GLY A 137 4.39 9.14 -4.21
C GLY A 137 5.63 8.72 -3.42
N PRO A 138 6.04 7.44 -3.44
CA PRO A 138 7.27 7.03 -2.77
C PRO A 138 8.54 7.70 -3.30
N ALA A 139 8.63 7.99 -4.61
CA ALA A 139 9.78 8.68 -5.18
C ALA A 139 9.88 10.13 -4.66
N GLU A 140 8.75 10.84 -4.54
CA GLU A 140 8.67 12.17 -3.95
C GLU A 140 9.02 12.14 -2.46
N TYR A 141 8.51 11.16 -1.72
CA TYR A 141 8.86 10.99 -0.31
C TYR A 141 10.37 10.83 -0.11
N VAL A 142 11.03 9.96 -0.90
CA VAL A 142 12.49 9.80 -0.84
C VAL A 142 13.22 11.08 -1.24
N LYS A 143 12.72 11.83 -2.22
CA LYS A 143 13.28 13.10 -2.62
C LYS A 143 13.24 14.11 -1.47
N ASP A 144 12.10 14.26 -0.80
CA ASP A 144 11.95 15.19 0.31
C ASP A 144 12.89 14.83 1.47
N MET A 145 13.04 13.54 1.74
CA MET A 145 14.00 13.04 2.69
C MET A 145 15.45 13.41 2.32
N PHE A 146 15.82 13.23 1.06
CA PHE A 146 17.16 13.57 0.58
C PHE A 146 17.42 15.08 0.62
N GLU A 147 16.42 15.90 0.30
CA GLU A 147 16.50 17.36 0.41
C GLU A 147 16.72 17.78 1.87
N SER A 148 15.99 17.19 2.81
CA SER A 148 16.10 17.55 4.25
C SER A 148 17.48 17.28 4.84
N ILE A 149 18.15 16.22 4.40
CA ILE A 149 19.53 15.89 4.84
C ILE A 149 20.62 16.49 3.92
N GLY A 150 20.26 17.40 3.04
CA GLY A 150 21.20 18.17 2.22
C GLY A 150 21.83 17.41 1.05
N VAL A 151 21.18 16.36 0.55
CA VAL A 151 21.69 15.60 -0.61
C VAL A 151 21.58 16.45 -1.88
N VAL A 152 22.69 16.72 -2.53
CA VAL A 152 22.74 17.45 -3.82
C VAL A 152 22.12 16.59 -4.93
N GLU A 153 21.35 17.17 -5.84
CA GLU A 153 20.58 16.47 -6.89
C GLU A 153 19.59 15.42 -6.29
N ALA A 154 18.89 15.80 -5.21
CA ALA A 154 18.01 14.91 -4.45
C ALA A 154 16.98 14.21 -5.35
N ASP A 155 16.32 14.90 -6.27
CA ASP A 155 15.34 14.35 -7.20
C ASP A 155 15.91 13.18 -8.03
N LYS A 156 17.08 13.39 -8.65
CA LYS A 156 17.74 12.35 -9.43
C LYS A 156 18.16 11.15 -8.60
N LYS A 157 18.71 11.40 -7.41
CA LYS A 157 19.18 10.33 -6.52
C LYS A 157 18.01 9.58 -5.89
N ALA A 158 16.91 10.25 -5.56
CA ALA A 158 15.68 9.63 -5.08
C ALA A 158 15.08 8.70 -6.16
N THR A 159 14.99 9.18 -7.40
CA THR A 159 14.56 8.36 -8.53
C THR A 159 15.44 7.12 -8.70
N MET A 160 16.77 7.27 -8.64
CA MET A 160 17.70 6.14 -8.74
C MET A 160 17.51 5.15 -7.58
N PHE A 161 17.40 5.64 -6.35
CA PHE A 161 17.21 4.81 -5.17
C PHE A 161 15.89 4.03 -5.24
N TYR A 162 14.78 4.74 -5.48
CA TYR A 162 13.47 4.11 -5.50
C TYR A 162 13.28 3.17 -6.70
N SER A 163 13.89 3.45 -7.84
CA SER A 163 13.85 2.55 -9.01
C SER A 163 14.39 1.16 -8.69
N VAL A 164 15.42 1.07 -7.85
CA VAL A 164 15.96 -0.22 -7.41
C VAL A 164 14.96 -0.96 -6.53
N MET A 165 14.36 -0.28 -5.54
CA MET A 165 13.31 -0.87 -4.69
C MET A 165 12.11 -1.33 -5.53
N PHE A 166 11.64 -0.49 -6.44
CA PHE A 166 10.53 -0.80 -7.33
C PHE A 166 10.82 -2.03 -8.21
N PHE A 167 12.04 -2.15 -8.75
CA PHE A 167 12.47 -3.33 -9.49
C PHE A 167 12.46 -4.61 -8.64
N TYR A 168 12.88 -4.51 -7.38
CA TYR A 168 12.86 -5.66 -6.47
C TYR A 168 11.47 -6.18 -6.15
N TYR A 169 10.41 -5.37 -6.20
CA TYR A 169 9.03 -5.86 -6.10
C TYR A 169 8.72 -6.88 -7.20
N SER A 170 9.12 -6.61 -8.45
CA SER A 170 8.92 -7.53 -9.57
C SER A 170 9.74 -8.81 -9.42
N LEU A 171 10.98 -8.71 -8.94
CA LEU A 171 11.81 -9.88 -8.65
C LEU A 171 11.20 -10.74 -7.53
N TYR A 172 10.75 -10.12 -6.46
CA TYR A 172 10.10 -10.81 -5.34
C TYR A 172 8.83 -11.55 -5.77
N ASP A 173 7.98 -10.92 -6.59
CA ASP A 173 6.76 -11.55 -7.10
C ASP A 173 7.04 -12.74 -8.02
N GLY A 174 8.11 -12.69 -8.80
CA GLY A 174 8.54 -13.77 -9.70
C GLY A 174 9.32 -14.89 -9.01
N ALA A 175 9.76 -14.72 -7.76
CA ALA A 175 10.54 -15.72 -7.06
C ALA A 175 9.70 -16.96 -6.72
N LYS A 176 10.23 -18.15 -7.02
CA LYS A 176 9.61 -19.44 -6.68
C LYS A 176 9.74 -19.78 -5.20
N ASP A 177 10.81 -19.33 -4.56
CA ASP A 177 11.06 -19.47 -3.14
C ASP A 177 11.21 -18.07 -2.55
N LYS A 178 10.28 -17.69 -1.67
CA LYS A 178 10.23 -16.38 -1.03
C LYS A 178 10.92 -16.36 0.34
N LYS A 179 11.57 -17.48 0.70
CA LYS A 179 12.34 -17.65 1.92
C LYS A 179 13.83 -17.63 1.57
N GLY A 180 14.38 -16.43 1.48
CA GLY A 180 15.80 -16.24 1.27
C GLY A 180 16.24 -14.89 1.77
#